data_8e89aaaf4c6ddc200bfd32ddea6dcbc7
#
_entry.id   8e89aaaf4c6ddc200bfd32ddea6dcbc7
#
_cell.length_a   1.000
_cell.length_b   1.000
_cell.length_c   1.000
_cell.angle_alpha   90.00
_cell.angle_beta   90.00
_cell.angle_gamma   90.00
#
_symmetry.space_group_name_H-M   'P 1'
#
loop_
_entity.id
_entity.type
_entity.pdbx_description
1 polymer ?
#
loop_
_entity_poly.entity_id
_entity_poly.type
_entity_poly.pdbx_seq_one_letter_code
_entity_poly.pdbx_strand_id
1 'polypeptide(L)'
;MTSRTVRKGTVAELICQAKLVKEGYDVFTPVAGQGPIDVVAVHPETGDIRLIDVKSLGRRADGTRIHRCTKQPQKEIGVEIIEVDLGDECFNV
;
A
#
# COMPACT_ATOMS: atom_id res chain seq x y z
N MET A 1 -0.53 -21.97 -6.66
CA MET A 1 -1.20 -21.55 -5.40
C MET A 1 -0.60 -20.25 -4.91
N THR A 2 -1.44 -19.30 -4.55
CA THR A 2 -0.97 -17.99 -4.08
C THR A 2 -0.45 -18.09 -2.64
N SER A 3 0.74 -17.58 -2.38
CA SER A 3 1.33 -17.62 -1.05
C SER A 3 0.60 -16.69 -0.09
N ARG A 4 0.75 -16.95 1.21
CA ARG A 4 0.20 -16.10 2.26
C ARG A 4 0.75 -14.67 2.18
N THR A 5 2.04 -14.53 1.88
CA THR A 5 2.69 -13.23 1.75
C THR A 5 2.09 -12.42 0.61
N VAL A 6 1.85 -13.05 -0.54
CA VAL A 6 1.24 -12.39 -1.69
C VAL A 6 -0.20 -11.97 -1.36
N ARG A 7 -0.95 -12.86 -0.73
CA ARG A 7 -2.34 -12.53 -0.32
C ARG A 7 -2.37 -11.35 0.65
N LYS A 8 -1.47 -11.35 1.61
CA LYS A 8 -1.38 -10.28 2.60
C LYS A 8 -1.09 -8.94 1.94
N GLY A 9 -0.14 -8.91 1.00
CA GLY A 9 0.17 -7.71 0.24
C GLY A 9 -1.00 -7.23 -0.60
N THR A 10 -1.71 -8.17 -1.24
CA THR A 10 -2.88 -7.85 -2.05
C THR A 10 -3.99 -7.23 -1.21
N VAL A 11 -4.26 -7.80 -0.03
CA VAL A 11 -5.28 -7.25 0.86
C VAL A 11 -4.90 -5.84 1.31
N ALA A 12 -3.63 -5.61 1.65
CA ALA A 12 -3.16 -4.29 2.04
C ALA A 12 -3.37 -3.27 0.92
N GLU A 13 -3.04 -3.64 -0.32
CA GLU A 13 -3.25 -2.78 -1.48
C GLU A 13 -4.73 -2.47 -1.71
N LEU A 14 -5.60 -3.47 -1.60
CA LEU A 14 -7.03 -3.28 -1.78
C LEU A 14 -7.63 -2.37 -0.71
N ILE A 15 -7.20 -2.52 0.54
CA ILE A 15 -7.64 -1.64 1.63
C ILE A 15 -7.20 -0.21 1.37
N CYS A 16 -5.97 -0.01 0.94
CA CYS A 16 -5.44 1.30 0.61
C CYS A 16 -6.24 1.93 -0.52
N GLN A 17 -6.50 1.18 -1.58
CA GLN A 17 -7.28 1.65 -2.73
C GLN A 17 -8.70 2.04 -2.31
N ALA A 18 -9.36 1.21 -1.52
CA ALA A 18 -10.72 1.49 -1.05
C ALA A 18 -10.75 2.79 -0.25
N LYS A 19 -9.77 3.00 0.62
CA LYS A 19 -9.69 4.21 1.41
C LYS A 19 -9.47 5.45 0.54
N LEU A 20 -8.61 5.36 -0.46
CA LEU A 20 -8.36 6.46 -1.38
C LEU A 20 -9.60 6.83 -2.19
N VAL A 21 -10.31 5.83 -2.69
CA VAL A 21 -11.58 6.05 -3.40
C VAL A 21 -12.57 6.76 -2.49
N LYS A 22 -12.67 6.33 -1.25
CA LYS A 22 -13.55 6.94 -0.26
C LYS A 22 -13.19 8.40 0.00
N GLU A 23 -11.91 8.75 -0.09
CA GLU A 23 -11.43 10.11 0.08
C GLU A 23 -11.58 10.98 -1.17
N GLY A 24 -12.08 10.43 -2.27
CA GLY A 24 -12.35 11.18 -3.49
C GLY A 24 -11.30 11.04 -4.59
N TYR A 25 -10.34 10.14 -4.44
CA TYR A 25 -9.31 9.91 -5.46
C TYR A 25 -9.77 8.91 -6.50
N ASP A 26 -9.33 9.13 -7.73
CA ASP A 26 -9.32 8.09 -8.76
C ASP A 26 -8.04 7.28 -8.59
N VAL A 27 -8.13 5.96 -8.65
CA VAL A 27 -7.03 5.08 -8.31
C VAL A 27 -6.63 4.22 -9.50
N PHE A 28 -5.33 4.11 -9.72
CA PHE A 28 -4.75 3.35 -10.84
C PHE A 28 -3.65 2.42 -10.31
N THR A 29 -3.50 1.27 -10.94
CA THR A 29 -2.45 0.31 -10.58
C THR A 29 -1.59 -0.01 -11.79
N PRO A 30 -0.31 -0.37 -11.60
CA PRO A 30 0.55 -0.70 -12.73
C PRO A 30 0.11 -2.03 -13.38
N VAL A 31 0.09 -2.05 -14.70
CA VAL A 31 -0.35 -3.22 -15.46
C VAL A 31 0.56 -4.43 -15.18
N ALA A 32 1.85 -4.21 -15.11
CA ALA A 32 2.81 -5.30 -14.87
C ALA A 32 2.83 -5.77 -13.41
N GLY A 33 2.28 -4.97 -12.51
CA GLY A 33 2.22 -5.35 -11.11
C GLY A 33 3.54 -5.29 -10.36
N GLN A 34 4.57 -4.73 -10.95
CA GLN A 34 5.89 -4.63 -10.35
C GLN A 34 6.44 -3.21 -10.49
N GLY A 35 7.38 -2.87 -9.62
CA GLY A 35 8.02 -1.57 -9.62
C GLY A 35 7.89 -0.88 -8.27
N PRO A 36 8.43 0.34 -8.14
CA PRO A 36 8.41 1.07 -6.88
C PRO A 36 7.06 1.69 -6.55
N ILE A 37 6.13 1.74 -7.51
CA ILE A 37 4.82 2.33 -7.30
C ILE A 37 3.75 1.25 -7.39
N ASP A 38 2.98 1.07 -6.31
CA ASP A 38 1.88 0.10 -6.28
C ASP A 38 0.57 0.74 -6.73
N VAL A 39 0.36 2.01 -6.38
CA VAL A 39 -0.89 2.72 -6.61
C VAL A 39 -0.59 4.16 -6.99
N VAL A 40 -1.30 4.66 -7.99
CA VAL A 40 -1.34 6.07 -8.31
C VAL A 40 -2.73 6.59 -8.00
N ALA A 41 -2.82 7.66 -7.21
CA ALA A 41 -4.08 8.27 -6.86
C ALA A 41 -4.12 9.71 -7.37
N VAL A 42 -5.18 10.07 -8.07
CA VAL A 42 -5.37 11.41 -8.61
C VAL A 42 -6.67 11.97 -8.08
N HIS A 43 -6.60 13.15 -7.45
CA HIS A 43 -7.81 13.83 -6.99
C HIS A 43 -8.33 14.75 -8.09
N PRO A 44 -9.50 14.44 -8.67
CA PRO A 44 -9.98 15.19 -9.83
C PRO A 44 -10.36 16.64 -9.52
N GLU A 45 -10.70 16.95 -8.27
CA GLU A 45 -11.08 18.31 -7.90
C GLU A 45 -9.88 19.19 -7.57
N THR A 46 -8.85 18.63 -6.94
CA THR A 46 -7.68 19.39 -6.52
C THR A 46 -6.50 19.26 -7.46
N GLY A 47 -6.50 18.23 -8.31
CA GLY A 47 -5.37 17.89 -9.15
C GLY A 47 -4.22 17.23 -8.40
N ASP A 48 -4.42 16.89 -7.14
CA ASP A 48 -3.39 16.22 -6.33
C ASP A 48 -3.08 14.84 -6.89
N ILE A 49 -1.80 14.53 -7.02
CA ILE A 49 -1.34 13.23 -7.53
C ILE A 49 -0.45 12.60 -6.46
N ARG A 50 -0.78 11.38 -6.08
CA ARG A 50 -0.02 10.63 -5.08
C ARG A 50 0.52 9.35 -5.68
N LEU A 51 1.82 9.14 -5.51
CA LEU A 51 2.50 7.92 -5.92
C LEU A 51 2.76 7.12 -4.65
N ILE A 52 2.22 5.90 -4.57
CA ILE A 52 2.12 5.17 -3.31
C ILE A 52 2.75 3.78 -3.43
N ASP A 53 3.60 3.46 -2.46
CA ASP A 53 4.08 2.10 -2.21
C ASP A 53 3.35 1.59 -0.97
N VAL A 54 2.52 0.57 -1.13
CA VAL A 54 1.71 0.01 -0.04
C VAL A 54 2.47 -1.12 0.62
N LYS A 55 2.58 -1.05 1.94
CA LYS A 55 3.19 -2.10 2.74
C LYS A 55 2.18 -2.61 3.76
N SER A 56 2.09 -3.91 3.91
CA SER A 56 1.34 -4.48 5.02
C SER A 56 2.15 -4.28 6.29
N LEU A 57 1.50 -3.73 7.31
CA LEU A 57 2.14 -3.53 8.60
C LEU A 57 2.12 -4.84 9.36
N GLY A 58 3.32 -5.39 9.59
CA GLY A 58 3.46 -6.57 10.41
C GLY A 58 3.70 -6.22 11.86
N ARG A 59 3.42 -7.14 12.75
CA ARG A 59 3.77 -7.03 14.16
C ARG A 59 4.81 -8.06 14.49
N ARG A 60 5.77 -7.65 15.30
CA ARG A 60 6.78 -8.56 15.81
C ARG A 60 6.16 -9.44 16.91
N ALA A 61 6.86 -10.50 17.29
CA ALA A 61 6.39 -11.40 18.33
C ALA A 61 6.11 -10.68 19.66
N ASP A 62 6.81 -9.57 19.91
CA ASP A 62 6.62 -8.74 21.11
C ASP A 62 5.54 -7.67 20.92
N GLY A 63 4.85 -7.66 19.80
CA GLY A 63 3.80 -6.71 19.52
C GLY A 63 4.28 -5.38 18.94
N THR A 64 5.59 -5.22 18.74
CA THR A 64 6.14 -3.98 18.20
C THR A 64 5.79 -3.82 16.74
N ARG A 65 5.32 -2.61 16.37
CA ARG A 65 5.04 -2.30 14.97
C ARG A 65 6.33 -2.11 14.20
N ILE A 66 6.32 -2.56 12.95
CA ILE A 66 7.45 -2.40 12.06
C ILE A 66 7.31 -1.09 11.31
N HIS A 67 8.28 -0.20 11.47
CA HIS A 67 8.34 1.04 10.72
C HIS A 67 9.11 0.83 9.44
N ARG A 68 8.69 1.53 8.40
CA ARG A 68 9.34 1.46 7.12
C ARG A 68 9.84 2.82 6.68
N CYS A 69 11.03 2.82 6.11
CA CYS A 69 11.60 4.03 5.55
C CYS A 69 11.46 3.99 4.03
N THR A 70 11.27 5.16 3.43
CA THR A 70 11.24 5.27 1.97
C THR A 70 12.62 4.93 1.42
N LYS A 71 12.68 3.99 0.49
CA LYS A 71 13.92 3.60 -0.16
C LYS A 71 14.38 4.70 -1.10
N GLN A 72 15.69 4.74 -1.38
CA GLN A 72 16.27 5.80 -2.19
C GLN A 72 15.60 5.99 -3.56
N PRO A 73 15.36 4.93 -4.36
CA PRO A 73 14.67 5.13 -5.65
C PRO A 73 13.28 5.71 -5.50
N GLN A 74 12.55 5.34 -4.44
CA GLN A 74 11.22 5.88 -4.17
C GLN A 74 11.28 7.35 -3.80
N LYS A 75 12.29 7.76 -3.04
CA LYS A 75 12.48 9.17 -2.69
C LYS A 75 12.73 10.02 -3.93
N GLU A 76 13.51 9.50 -4.87
CA GLU A 76 13.85 10.23 -6.09
C GLU A 76 12.64 10.52 -6.96
N ILE A 77 11.66 9.63 -7.00
CA ILE A 77 10.46 9.81 -7.80
C ILE A 77 9.26 10.28 -6.97
N GLY A 78 9.48 10.59 -5.70
CA GLY A 78 8.43 11.15 -4.85
C GLY A 78 7.37 10.16 -4.41
N VAL A 79 7.74 8.90 -4.25
CA VAL A 79 6.81 7.87 -3.79
C VAL A 79 6.70 7.90 -2.27
N GLU A 80 5.47 7.92 -1.76
CA GLU A 80 5.21 7.79 -0.33
C GLU A 80 4.92 6.33 0.02
N ILE A 81 5.26 5.96 1.25
CA ILE A 81 4.94 4.63 1.77
C ILE A 81 3.71 4.73 2.66
N ILE A 82 2.69 3.94 2.36
CA ILE A 82 1.52 3.81 3.21
C ILE A 82 1.54 2.42 3.83
N GLU A 83 1.54 2.38 5.15
CA GLU A 83 1.51 1.13 5.89
C GLU A 83 0.06 0.82 6.29
N VAL A 84 -0.39 -0.39 5.94
CA VAL A 84 -1.74 -0.85 6.24
C VAL A 84 -1.65 -1.92 7.31
N ASP A 85 -2.27 -1.67 8.45
CA ASP A 85 -2.33 -2.62 9.55
C ASP A 85 -3.50 -3.57 9.31
N LEU A 86 -3.18 -4.81 8.99
CA LEU A 86 -4.19 -5.83 8.70
C LEU A 86 -4.68 -6.53 9.97
N GLY A 87 -3.92 -6.43 11.07
CA GLY A 87 -4.17 -7.23 12.26
C GLY A 87 -3.96 -8.71 11.99
N ASP A 88 -4.26 -9.54 12.98
CA ASP A 88 -4.05 -10.97 12.87
C ASP A 88 -5.26 -11.69 12.27
N GLU A 89 -6.44 -11.12 12.41
CA GLU A 89 -7.70 -11.78 12.06
C GLU A 89 -7.89 -12.03 10.57
N CYS A 90 -7.30 -11.19 9.74
CA CYS A 90 -7.47 -11.29 8.28
C CYS A 90 -6.89 -12.58 7.70
N PHE A 91 -5.99 -13.24 8.43
CA PHE A 91 -5.25 -14.39 7.91
C PHE A 91 -5.28 -15.59 8.84
N ASN A 92 -6.20 -15.62 9.78
CA ASN A 92 -6.39 -16.70 10.73
C ASN A 92 -7.37 -17.75 10.22
N VAL A 93 -7.20 -18.13 8.98
CA VAL A 93 -8.15 -19.06 8.37
C VAL A 93 -7.43 -20.28 7.84
#